data_6ca070e26284d1c9b468081056ae60e2
#
_entry.id   6ca070e26284d1c9b468081056ae60e2
#
_cell.length_a   1.000
_cell.length_b   1.000
_cell.length_c   1.000
_cell.angle_alpha   90.00
_cell.angle_beta   90.00
_cell.angle_gamma   90.00
#
_symmetry.space_group_name_H-M   'P 1'
#
loop_
_entity.id
_entity.type
_entity.pdbx_description
1 polymer ?
#
loop_
_entity_poly.entity_id
_entity_poly.type
_entity_poly.pdbx_seq_one_letter_code
_entity_poly.pdbx_strand_id
1 'polypeptide(L)'
;MKRILFVALATVLLASCGGNSYKINGEIMGVEDGTVITLSVLDFDGLDSLNSVSVKNGKFSFKGQTDTAQVAVVTFDMDDAVRGCQFYLERGDIKIMIDTESGNQFLAGTPNNDAFQKFYDDTEVFNEEANELEDKIRMTLATDGDASDLYSQMGDLQERFTALLAQSIEDNADKIYGYQQLVENYSLFEPEQLMDLIEKLAPSFGQDIVLLQLTAMTQAQLATSLGHQYIDFEAQILDKKYGFDDKVSLSQYVQGHKVVLLDFWASWCTPCINEIPNIKAAYKKFKSKGFEVVSVSVDDDTDAWIKAIKDNSMNWIQLWNGEEMQNSAAVKYSISAIPSTFLIDADGTIIGRNLRDKELEEALEDYFSRN
;
A
#
# COMPACT_ATOMS: atom_id res chain seq x y z
N MET A 1 48.59 -12.40 39.25
CA MET A 1 47.80 -11.15 39.46
C MET A 1 47.91 -10.31 38.19
N LYS A 2 46.94 -10.42 37.28
CA LYS A 2 46.85 -9.59 36.04
C LYS A 2 45.88 -8.46 36.31
N ARG A 3 46.39 -7.24 36.30
CA ARG A 3 45.58 -6.00 36.39
C ARG A 3 44.91 -5.76 35.04
N ILE A 4 43.59 -5.80 35.01
CA ILE A 4 42.76 -5.38 33.87
C ILE A 4 42.59 -3.87 33.97
N LEU A 5 43.11 -3.16 32.98
CA LEU A 5 42.97 -1.71 32.82
C LEU A 5 41.60 -1.48 32.19
N PHE A 6 40.67 -0.88 32.93
CA PHE A 6 39.44 -0.33 32.38
C PHE A 6 39.78 1.00 31.70
N VAL A 7 39.73 1.01 30.37
CA VAL A 7 39.69 2.26 29.58
C VAL A 7 38.26 2.74 29.59
N ALA A 8 37.98 3.77 30.38
CA ALA A 8 36.75 4.49 30.34
C ALA A 8 36.68 5.31 29.03
N LEU A 9 35.89 4.85 28.11
CA LEU A 9 35.55 5.61 26.89
C LEU A 9 34.62 6.77 27.32
N ALA A 10 35.19 7.96 27.45
CA ALA A 10 34.41 9.18 27.70
C ALA A 10 33.65 9.52 26.39
N THR A 11 32.40 9.14 26.33
CA THR A 11 31.46 9.66 25.36
C THR A 11 31.28 11.16 25.62
N VAL A 12 31.91 11.99 24.81
CA VAL A 12 31.65 13.42 24.74
C VAL A 12 30.22 13.60 24.20
N LEU A 13 29.25 13.71 25.10
CA LEU A 13 27.93 14.23 24.79
C LEU A 13 28.13 15.69 24.39
N LEU A 14 28.15 15.97 23.08
CA LEU A 14 27.89 17.30 22.57
C LEU A 14 26.46 17.65 22.97
N ALA A 15 26.31 18.32 24.11
CA ALA A 15 25.07 18.96 24.49
C ALA A 15 24.77 20.05 23.45
N SER A 16 23.98 19.70 22.45
CA SER A 16 23.26 20.68 21.66
C SER A 16 22.35 21.43 22.61
N CYS A 17 22.58 22.72 22.81
CA CYS A 17 21.74 23.65 23.56
C CYS A 17 20.44 23.98 22.77
N GLY A 18 19.64 22.99 22.42
CA GLY A 18 18.26 23.10 22.00
C GLY A 18 17.44 22.23 22.95
N GLY A 19 16.75 22.82 23.90
CA GLY A 19 15.88 22.08 24.82
C GLY A 19 14.82 21.28 24.02
N ASN A 20 14.35 20.15 24.57
CA ASN A 20 13.30 19.28 24.00
C ASN A 20 11.91 19.94 23.96
N SER A 21 11.85 21.28 24.01
CA SER A 21 10.60 22.04 24.13
C SER A 21 9.96 22.31 22.78
N TYR A 22 8.65 22.23 22.77
CA TYR A 22 7.82 22.73 21.69
C TYR A 22 6.92 23.88 22.19
N LYS A 23 6.50 24.72 21.25
CA LYS A 23 5.45 25.70 21.43
C LYS A 23 4.53 25.68 20.21
N ILE A 24 3.24 25.47 20.45
CA ILE A 24 2.22 25.56 19.41
C ILE A 24 1.53 26.91 19.56
N ASN A 25 1.48 27.69 18.48
CA ASN A 25 0.69 28.89 18.37
C ASN A 25 -0.38 28.66 17.30
N GLY A 26 -1.63 28.51 17.73
CA GLY A 26 -2.76 28.25 16.87
C GLY A 26 -3.68 29.45 16.68
N GLU A 27 -4.19 29.62 15.48
CA GLU A 27 -5.30 30.51 15.14
C GLU A 27 -6.42 29.66 14.53
N ILE A 28 -7.65 29.93 14.95
CA ILE A 28 -8.83 29.20 14.45
C ILE A 28 -9.96 30.20 14.18
N MET A 29 -10.50 30.17 12.98
CA MET A 29 -11.64 30.98 12.54
C MET A 29 -12.91 30.14 12.52
N GLY A 30 -14.05 30.77 12.73
CA GLY A 30 -15.36 30.11 12.67
C GLY A 30 -15.78 29.39 13.95
N VAL A 31 -15.07 29.57 15.08
CA VAL A 31 -15.45 29.02 16.39
C VAL A 31 -15.61 30.15 17.42
N GLU A 32 -16.41 29.91 18.47
CA GLU A 32 -16.64 30.86 19.57
C GLU A 32 -15.50 30.83 20.57
N ASP A 33 -15.28 31.98 21.26
CA ASP A 33 -14.41 32.04 22.43
C ASP A 33 -14.90 31.09 23.52
N GLY A 34 -13.98 30.30 24.09
CA GLY A 34 -14.30 29.27 25.06
C GLY A 34 -14.34 27.86 24.47
N THR A 35 -14.40 27.69 23.12
CA THR A 35 -14.27 26.38 22.47
C THR A 35 -13.00 25.68 22.96
N VAL A 36 -13.12 24.42 23.36
CA VAL A 36 -12.00 23.63 23.89
C VAL A 36 -11.26 23.00 22.72
N ILE A 37 -9.95 23.27 22.65
CA ILE A 37 -9.02 22.59 21.73
C ILE A 37 -8.26 21.56 22.55
N THR A 38 -8.29 20.30 22.12
CA THR A 38 -7.53 19.20 22.72
C THR A 38 -6.37 18.81 21.83
N LEU A 39 -5.17 18.81 22.38
CA LEU A 39 -3.96 18.30 21.75
C LEU A 39 -3.81 16.82 22.10
N SER A 40 -3.70 15.96 21.08
CA SER A 40 -3.45 14.54 21.23
C SER A 40 -2.35 14.09 20.28
N VAL A 41 -1.66 13.00 20.64
CA VAL A 41 -0.74 12.27 19.76
C VAL A 41 -1.41 11.00 19.28
N LEU A 42 -1.06 10.59 18.07
CA LEU A 42 -1.53 9.32 17.50
C LEU A 42 -0.58 8.21 17.95
N ASP A 43 -1.12 7.21 18.65
CA ASP A 43 -0.43 6.01 19.08
C ASP A 43 -1.13 4.75 18.51
N PHE A 44 -0.54 3.57 18.69
CA PHE A 44 -1.10 2.28 18.26
C PHE A 44 -2.51 2.01 18.80
N ASP A 45 -2.80 2.49 20.01
CA ASP A 45 -4.10 2.33 20.67
C ASP A 45 -5.10 3.45 20.34
N GLY A 46 -4.70 4.43 19.52
CA GLY A 46 -5.52 5.57 19.10
C GLY A 46 -4.96 6.93 19.52
N LEU A 47 -5.85 7.88 19.89
CA LEU A 47 -5.46 9.22 20.28
C LEU A 47 -5.21 9.30 21.79
N ASP A 48 -3.97 9.60 22.19
CA ASP A 48 -3.59 9.90 23.56
C ASP A 48 -3.60 11.43 23.80
N SER A 49 -4.48 11.89 24.68
CA SER A 49 -4.67 13.31 24.97
C SER A 49 -3.59 13.83 25.88
N LEU A 50 -2.83 14.82 25.41
CA LEU A 50 -1.75 15.46 26.15
C LEU A 50 -2.23 16.65 26.98
N ASN A 51 -3.08 17.52 26.41
CA ASN A 51 -3.54 18.76 27.07
C ASN A 51 -4.76 19.34 26.35
N SER A 52 -5.50 20.23 27.06
CA SER A 52 -6.61 20.98 26.49
C SER A 52 -6.54 22.45 26.91
N VAL A 53 -6.92 23.36 26.00
CA VAL A 53 -6.99 24.79 26.23
C VAL A 53 -8.24 25.36 25.60
N SER A 54 -8.71 26.53 26.10
CA SER A 54 -9.84 27.22 25.49
C SER A 54 -9.38 28.29 24.50
N VAL A 55 -10.10 28.42 23.40
CA VAL A 55 -9.92 29.50 22.41
C VAL A 55 -10.21 30.85 23.06
N LYS A 56 -9.38 31.83 22.75
CA LYS A 56 -9.56 33.23 23.16
C LYS A 56 -9.20 34.17 22.02
N ASN A 57 -10.14 34.99 21.58
CA ASN A 57 -9.98 35.85 20.41
C ASN A 57 -9.47 35.06 19.16
N GLY A 58 -10.04 33.91 18.90
CA GLY A 58 -9.66 33.04 17.79
C GLY A 58 -8.27 32.39 17.92
N LYS A 59 -7.66 32.37 19.10
CA LYS A 59 -6.29 31.86 19.32
C LYS A 59 -6.23 30.83 20.42
N PHE A 60 -5.28 29.88 20.26
CA PHE A 60 -4.93 28.90 21.27
C PHE A 60 -3.41 28.68 21.33
N SER A 61 -2.89 28.13 22.40
CA SER A 61 -1.47 27.76 22.44
C SER A 61 -1.20 26.63 23.41
N PHE A 62 -0.25 25.78 23.03
CA PHE A 62 0.29 24.73 23.88
C PHE A 62 1.80 24.90 24.05
N LYS A 63 2.33 24.38 25.14
CA LYS A 63 3.77 24.28 25.41
C LYS A 63 4.04 22.97 26.11
N GLY A 64 5.15 22.34 25.77
CA GLY A 64 5.55 21.09 26.36
C GLY A 64 6.94 20.66 25.93
N GLN A 65 7.22 19.38 26.10
CA GLN A 65 8.47 18.76 25.70
C GLN A 65 8.16 17.52 24.86
N THR A 66 8.98 17.27 23.86
CA THR A 66 8.97 16.04 23.06
C THR A 66 10.40 15.61 22.74
N ASP A 67 10.69 14.33 22.86
CA ASP A 67 12.00 13.79 22.56
C ASP A 67 12.18 13.53 21.07
N THR A 68 11.10 13.15 20.38
CA THR A 68 11.06 12.82 18.95
C THR A 68 9.91 13.54 18.26
N ALA A 69 10.01 13.72 16.95
CA ALA A 69 8.88 14.11 16.12
C ALA A 69 7.84 12.99 16.08
N GLN A 70 6.56 13.33 16.13
CA GLN A 70 5.45 12.38 16.10
C GLN A 70 4.20 13.02 15.48
N VAL A 71 3.31 12.18 14.96
CA VAL A 71 2.03 12.65 14.44
C VAL A 71 1.13 13.06 15.59
N ALA A 72 0.54 14.23 15.47
CA ALA A 72 -0.37 14.78 16.46
C ALA A 72 -1.60 15.39 15.80
N VAL A 73 -2.65 15.60 16.59
CA VAL A 73 -3.88 16.23 16.14
C VAL A 73 -4.35 17.23 17.21
N VAL A 74 -4.81 18.37 16.76
CA VAL A 74 -5.66 19.25 17.58
C VAL A 74 -7.12 18.99 17.18
N THR A 75 -7.97 18.70 18.18
CA THR A 75 -9.40 18.44 17.97
C THR A 75 -10.25 19.45 18.69
N PHE A 76 -11.46 19.70 18.18
CA PHE A 76 -12.45 20.60 18.76
C PHE A 76 -13.87 20.17 18.32
N ASP A 77 -14.86 20.48 19.15
CA ASP A 77 -16.26 20.22 18.84
C ASP A 77 -16.84 21.39 18.03
N MET A 78 -17.52 21.08 16.96
CA MET A 78 -18.24 22.02 16.10
C MET A 78 -19.43 21.35 15.41
N ASP A 79 -20.63 21.96 15.50
CA ASP A 79 -21.85 21.46 14.86
C ASP A 79 -22.18 19.98 15.17
N ASP A 80 -22.10 19.61 16.45
CA ASP A 80 -22.28 18.23 16.96
C ASP A 80 -21.30 17.20 16.40
N ALA A 81 -20.19 17.64 15.81
CA ALA A 81 -19.12 16.79 15.28
C ALA A 81 -17.75 17.18 15.82
N VAL A 82 -16.90 16.18 16.04
CA VAL A 82 -15.47 16.41 16.33
C VAL A 82 -14.74 16.73 15.04
N ARG A 83 -14.08 17.90 15.00
CA ARG A 83 -13.20 18.32 13.91
C ARG A 83 -11.75 18.21 14.37
N GLY A 84 -10.81 18.06 13.44
CA GLY A 84 -9.40 17.97 13.77
C GLY A 84 -8.49 18.51 12.69
N CYS A 85 -7.30 18.91 13.10
CA CYS A 85 -6.18 19.27 12.23
C CYS A 85 -4.98 18.43 12.63
N GLN A 86 -4.52 17.58 11.71
CA GLN A 86 -3.31 16.76 11.90
C GLN A 86 -2.08 17.61 11.62
N PHE A 87 -1.02 17.41 12.39
CA PHE A 87 0.26 18.10 12.24
C PHE A 87 1.38 17.25 12.85
N TYR A 88 2.61 17.74 12.80
CA TYR A 88 3.77 17.07 13.40
C TYR A 88 4.18 17.78 14.69
N LEU A 89 4.05 17.08 15.83
CA LEU A 89 4.53 17.56 17.11
C LEU A 89 6.03 17.29 17.21
N GLU A 90 6.82 18.34 17.12
CA GLU A 90 8.27 18.29 17.17
C GLU A 90 8.85 19.50 17.88
N ARG A 91 10.14 19.51 18.15
CA ARG A 91 10.81 20.62 18.84
C ARG A 91 10.75 21.89 18.00
N GLY A 92 10.45 23.01 18.64
CA GLY A 92 10.42 24.33 18.01
C GLY A 92 9.09 25.07 18.16
N ASP A 93 8.92 26.10 17.36
CA ASP A 93 7.74 26.96 17.35
C ASP A 93 6.81 26.56 16.17
N ILE A 94 5.80 25.76 16.47
CA ILE A 94 4.81 25.26 15.50
C ILE A 94 3.69 26.29 15.36
N LYS A 95 3.31 26.59 14.13
CA LYS A 95 2.17 27.44 13.78
C LYS A 95 1.09 26.62 13.12
N ILE A 96 -0.14 26.79 13.60
CA ILE A 96 -1.33 26.11 13.05
C ILE A 96 -2.37 27.20 12.79
N MET A 97 -2.91 27.25 11.57
CA MET A 97 -4.07 28.06 11.24
C MET A 97 -5.17 27.16 10.68
N ILE A 98 -6.39 27.32 11.19
CA ILE A 98 -7.55 26.54 10.82
C ILE A 98 -8.67 27.50 10.42
N ASP A 99 -9.18 27.36 9.22
CA ASP A 99 -10.39 28.02 8.75
C ASP A 99 -11.52 26.99 8.65
N THR A 100 -12.47 27.05 9.57
CA THR A 100 -13.55 26.06 9.62
C THR A 100 -14.62 26.29 8.56
N GLU A 101 -14.67 27.48 7.93
CA GLU A 101 -15.64 27.81 6.88
C GLU A 101 -15.17 27.23 5.53
N SER A 102 -13.90 27.44 5.17
CA SER A 102 -13.31 26.89 3.95
C SER A 102 -12.83 25.44 4.11
N GLY A 103 -12.58 24.99 5.33
CA GLY A 103 -11.93 23.73 5.64
C GLY A 103 -10.41 23.75 5.46
N ASN A 104 -9.82 24.91 5.11
CA ASN A 104 -8.39 25.04 4.88
C ASN A 104 -7.60 25.05 6.19
N GLN A 105 -6.41 24.47 6.13
CA GLN A 105 -5.44 24.50 7.22
C GLN A 105 -4.07 24.95 6.69
N PHE A 106 -3.30 25.58 7.57
CA PHE A 106 -1.92 25.98 7.28
C PHE A 106 -1.02 25.59 8.45
N LEU A 107 0.09 24.94 8.14
CA LEU A 107 1.11 24.48 9.09
C LEU A 107 2.46 25.08 8.77
N ALA A 108 3.22 25.51 9.78
CA ALA A 108 4.56 26.04 9.55
C ALA A 108 5.42 26.05 10.81
N GLY A 109 6.70 26.35 10.61
CA GLY A 109 7.66 26.78 11.65
C GLY A 109 8.56 25.67 12.14
N THR A 110 8.39 24.45 11.66
CA THR A 110 9.27 23.32 11.97
C THR A 110 9.39 22.37 10.77
N PRO A 111 10.50 21.60 10.65
CA PRO A 111 10.84 20.90 9.44
C PRO A 111 9.77 19.94 8.87
N ASN A 112 9.07 19.18 9.74
CA ASN A 112 8.01 18.27 9.27
C ASN A 112 6.76 19.05 8.84
N ASN A 113 6.38 20.08 9.60
CA ASN A 113 5.21 20.90 9.27
C ASN A 113 5.44 21.74 8.02
N ASP A 114 6.64 22.29 7.83
CA ASP A 114 7.00 23.03 6.60
C ASP A 114 7.02 22.11 5.38
N ALA A 115 7.49 20.86 5.51
CA ALA A 115 7.47 19.85 4.46
C ALA A 115 6.03 19.45 4.08
N PHE A 116 5.18 19.22 5.08
CA PHE A 116 3.76 18.94 4.86
C PHE A 116 3.08 20.09 4.11
N GLN A 117 3.26 21.34 4.58
CA GLN A 117 2.64 22.51 3.96
C GLN A 117 3.09 22.68 2.51
N LYS A 118 4.40 22.52 2.26
CA LYS A 118 4.92 22.61 0.90
C LYS A 118 4.24 21.60 -0.04
N PHE A 119 4.13 20.35 0.39
CA PHE A 119 3.47 19.33 -0.43
C PHE A 119 1.98 19.64 -0.61
N TYR A 120 1.29 20.10 0.44
CA TYR A 120 -0.11 20.52 0.35
C TYR A 120 -0.30 21.62 -0.69
N ASP A 121 0.54 22.66 -0.66
CA ASP A 121 0.50 23.76 -1.62
C ASP A 121 0.82 23.27 -3.06
N ASP A 122 1.83 22.39 -3.20
CA ASP A 122 2.21 21.82 -4.51
C ASP A 122 1.10 20.93 -5.11
N THR A 123 0.23 20.33 -4.29
CA THR A 123 -0.88 19.46 -4.74
C THR A 123 -2.16 20.22 -5.07
N GLU A 124 -2.29 21.48 -4.73
CA GLU A 124 -3.51 22.27 -5.02
C GLU A 124 -3.85 22.30 -6.51
N VAL A 125 -2.84 22.45 -7.37
CA VAL A 125 -3.00 22.43 -8.83
C VAL A 125 -3.52 21.09 -9.34
N PHE A 126 -3.08 19.97 -8.74
CA PHE A 126 -3.56 18.62 -9.10
C PHE A 126 -5.01 18.42 -8.72
N ASN A 127 -5.44 18.92 -7.56
CA ASN A 127 -6.81 18.84 -7.10
C ASN A 127 -7.75 19.65 -8.03
N GLU A 128 -7.34 20.84 -8.46
CA GLU A 128 -8.12 21.66 -9.42
C GLU A 128 -8.25 20.94 -10.76
N GLU A 129 -7.14 20.42 -11.33
CA GLU A 129 -7.12 19.69 -12.60
C GLU A 129 -7.95 18.40 -12.54
N ALA A 130 -7.86 17.65 -11.43
CA ALA A 130 -8.66 16.44 -11.19
C ALA A 130 -10.18 16.75 -11.17
N ASN A 131 -10.59 17.76 -10.42
CA ASN A 131 -11.97 18.18 -10.34
C ASN A 131 -12.53 18.58 -11.72
N GLU A 132 -11.74 19.32 -12.52
CA GLU A 132 -12.14 19.69 -13.88
C GLU A 132 -12.29 18.47 -14.80
N LEU A 133 -11.38 17.50 -14.71
CA LEU A 133 -11.44 16.27 -15.50
C LEU A 133 -12.64 15.41 -15.08
N GLU A 134 -12.88 15.25 -13.78
CA GLU A 134 -14.06 14.53 -13.27
C GLU A 134 -15.36 15.13 -13.75
N ASP A 135 -15.50 16.46 -13.74
CA ASP A 135 -16.66 17.17 -14.24
C ASP A 135 -16.85 16.93 -15.74
N LYS A 136 -15.77 17.00 -16.54
CA LYS A 136 -15.80 16.72 -17.98
C LYS A 136 -16.20 15.27 -18.26
N ILE A 137 -15.64 14.30 -17.54
CA ILE A 137 -15.98 12.88 -17.64
C ILE A 137 -17.48 12.69 -17.35
N ARG A 138 -17.96 13.22 -16.23
CA ARG A 138 -19.36 13.13 -15.83
C ARG A 138 -20.30 13.71 -16.88
N MET A 139 -19.99 14.87 -17.45
CA MET A 139 -20.79 15.52 -18.50
C MET A 139 -20.78 14.71 -19.80
N THR A 140 -19.63 14.16 -20.20
CA THR A 140 -19.48 13.34 -21.40
C THR A 140 -20.31 12.06 -21.30
N LEU A 141 -20.21 11.34 -20.18
CA LEU A 141 -20.95 10.12 -19.94
C LEU A 141 -22.48 10.38 -19.84
N ALA A 142 -22.89 11.53 -19.31
CA ALA A 142 -24.32 11.90 -19.24
C ALA A 142 -24.97 12.11 -20.62
N THR A 143 -24.16 12.26 -21.68
CA THR A 143 -24.61 12.43 -23.06
C THR A 143 -24.29 11.21 -23.95
N ASP A 144 -24.01 10.05 -23.36
CA ASP A 144 -23.56 8.84 -24.05
C ASP A 144 -22.30 9.07 -24.92
N GLY A 145 -21.46 10.05 -24.56
CA GLY A 145 -20.22 10.38 -25.25
C GLY A 145 -19.05 9.44 -24.84
N ASP A 146 -18.04 9.42 -25.70
CA ASP A 146 -16.77 8.69 -25.40
C ASP A 146 -15.86 9.53 -24.50
N ALA A 147 -15.55 9.02 -23.32
CA ALA A 147 -14.68 9.65 -22.32
C ALA A 147 -13.24 9.06 -22.32
N SER A 148 -12.85 8.22 -23.28
CA SER A 148 -11.57 7.53 -23.30
C SER A 148 -10.36 8.46 -23.20
N ASP A 149 -10.38 9.59 -23.96
CA ASP A 149 -9.33 10.59 -23.92
C ASP A 149 -9.25 11.30 -22.55
N LEU A 150 -10.37 11.49 -21.87
CA LEU A 150 -10.42 12.10 -20.54
C LEU A 150 -9.86 11.15 -19.46
N TYR A 151 -10.14 9.86 -19.58
CA TYR A 151 -9.50 8.86 -18.70
C TYR A 151 -8.01 8.76 -18.93
N SER A 152 -7.52 8.90 -20.17
CA SER A 152 -6.09 8.99 -20.44
C SER A 152 -5.45 10.21 -19.76
N GLN A 153 -6.10 11.38 -19.84
CA GLN A 153 -5.62 12.59 -19.16
C GLN A 153 -5.62 12.43 -17.63
N MET A 154 -6.61 11.74 -17.06
CA MET A 154 -6.63 11.41 -15.63
C MET A 154 -5.46 10.49 -15.26
N GLY A 155 -5.10 9.52 -16.11
CA GLY A 155 -3.93 8.66 -15.94
C GLY A 155 -2.63 9.47 -15.92
N ASP A 156 -2.42 10.37 -16.90
CA ASP A 156 -1.27 11.26 -16.96
C ASP A 156 -1.16 12.17 -15.71
N LEU A 157 -2.32 12.66 -15.21
CA LEU A 157 -2.38 13.45 -13.98
C LEU A 157 -1.95 12.63 -12.77
N GLN A 158 -2.42 11.39 -12.68
CA GLN A 158 -2.05 10.45 -11.61
C GLN A 158 -0.54 10.14 -11.63
N GLU A 159 0.06 9.93 -12.79
CA GLU A 159 1.51 9.71 -12.92
C GLU A 159 2.31 10.93 -12.44
N ARG A 160 1.90 12.14 -12.83
CA ARG A 160 2.53 13.40 -12.39
C ARG A 160 2.42 13.58 -10.88
N PHE A 161 1.25 13.29 -10.30
CA PHE A 161 1.03 13.33 -8.84
C PHE A 161 1.92 12.32 -8.12
N THR A 162 1.98 11.07 -8.60
CA THR A 162 2.83 10.02 -8.03
C THR A 162 4.32 10.40 -8.08
N ALA A 163 4.76 11.03 -9.16
CA ALA A 163 6.13 11.53 -9.28
C ALA A 163 6.43 12.67 -8.26
N LEU A 164 5.49 13.62 -8.07
CA LEU A 164 5.61 14.67 -7.05
C LEU A 164 5.67 14.08 -5.64
N LEU A 165 4.81 13.11 -5.33
CA LEU A 165 4.80 12.43 -4.05
C LEU A 165 6.11 11.68 -3.78
N ALA A 166 6.62 10.94 -4.77
CA ALA A 166 7.91 10.25 -4.68
C ALA A 166 9.06 11.23 -4.37
N GLN A 167 9.11 12.36 -5.08
CA GLN A 167 10.12 13.40 -4.83
C GLN A 167 9.96 14.00 -3.43
N SER A 168 8.73 14.24 -2.97
CA SER A 168 8.47 14.76 -1.62
C SER A 168 8.92 13.79 -0.53
N ILE A 169 8.70 12.48 -0.72
CA ILE A 169 9.18 11.43 0.19
C ILE A 169 10.71 11.41 0.21
N GLU A 170 11.38 11.44 -0.96
CA GLU A 170 12.83 11.41 -1.08
C GLU A 170 13.48 12.63 -0.41
N ASP A 171 12.98 13.83 -0.67
CA ASP A 171 13.48 15.09 -0.08
C ASP A 171 13.32 15.14 1.46
N ASN A 172 12.47 14.29 2.00
CA ASN A 172 12.13 14.24 3.42
C ASN A 172 12.38 12.86 4.04
N ALA A 173 13.25 12.06 3.47
CA ALA A 173 13.51 10.67 3.90
C ALA A 173 14.11 10.54 5.32
N ASP A 174 14.61 11.63 5.89
CA ASP A 174 15.09 11.72 7.28
C ASP A 174 14.01 12.18 8.28
N LYS A 175 12.80 12.49 7.81
CA LYS A 175 11.69 13.07 8.59
C LYS A 175 10.53 12.09 8.75
N ILE A 176 9.83 12.18 9.87
CA ILE A 176 8.60 11.39 10.10
C ILE A 176 7.52 11.68 9.05
N TYR A 177 7.48 12.89 8.50
CA TYR A 177 6.61 13.26 7.39
C TYR A 177 6.86 12.37 6.16
N GLY A 178 8.11 12.25 5.70
CA GLY A 178 8.45 11.42 4.55
C GLY A 178 8.15 9.93 4.77
N TYR A 179 8.45 9.43 5.99
CA TYR A 179 8.10 8.07 6.40
C TYR A 179 6.57 7.84 6.35
N GLN A 180 5.78 8.74 6.92
CA GLN A 180 4.32 8.63 6.93
C GLN A 180 3.76 8.66 5.50
N GLN A 181 4.25 9.58 4.65
CA GLN A 181 3.82 9.65 3.24
C GLN A 181 4.08 8.32 2.50
N LEU A 182 5.24 7.68 2.72
CA LEU A 182 5.50 6.37 2.12
C LEU A 182 4.54 5.30 2.64
N VAL A 183 4.35 5.20 3.96
CA VAL A 183 3.51 4.17 4.58
C VAL A 183 2.04 4.32 4.19
N GLU A 184 1.54 5.55 4.05
CA GLU A 184 0.15 5.80 3.66
C GLU A 184 -0.10 5.59 2.15
N ASN A 185 0.93 5.74 1.31
CA ASN A 185 0.78 5.78 -0.14
C ASN A 185 1.57 4.70 -0.89
N TYR A 186 2.14 3.71 -0.21
CA TYR A 186 3.00 2.70 -0.83
C TYR A 186 2.38 1.99 -2.03
N SER A 187 1.06 1.85 -2.05
CA SER A 187 0.33 1.16 -3.12
C SER A 187 0.26 1.95 -4.44
N LEU A 188 0.66 3.22 -4.44
CA LEU A 188 0.73 4.05 -5.64
C LEU A 188 2.03 3.84 -6.44
N PHE A 189 3.02 3.17 -5.86
CA PHE A 189 4.34 2.99 -6.47
C PHE A 189 4.49 1.58 -7.04
N GLU A 190 5.11 1.51 -8.21
CA GLU A 190 5.59 0.24 -8.73
C GLU A 190 6.67 -0.35 -7.80
N PRO A 191 6.82 -1.68 -7.72
CA PRO A 191 7.71 -2.33 -6.76
C PRO A 191 9.15 -1.84 -6.80
N GLU A 192 9.69 -1.55 -7.98
CA GLU A 192 11.05 -1.01 -8.17
C GLU A 192 11.19 0.38 -7.53
N GLN A 193 10.25 1.28 -7.83
CA GLN A 193 10.23 2.63 -7.26
C GLN A 193 10.01 2.61 -5.75
N LEU A 194 9.10 1.73 -5.29
CA LEU A 194 8.84 1.56 -3.86
C LEU A 194 10.11 1.11 -3.11
N MET A 195 10.87 0.17 -3.69
CA MET A 195 12.13 -0.29 -3.11
C MET A 195 13.15 0.85 -3.01
N ASP A 196 13.30 1.65 -4.06
CA ASP A 196 14.20 2.81 -4.05
C ASP A 196 13.84 3.81 -2.94
N LEU A 197 12.54 4.09 -2.74
CA LEU A 197 12.07 4.96 -1.66
C LEU A 197 12.32 4.35 -0.28
N ILE A 198 12.07 3.05 -0.10
CA ILE A 198 12.38 2.33 1.14
C ILE A 198 13.87 2.44 1.48
N GLU A 199 14.76 2.25 0.50
CA GLU A 199 16.21 2.36 0.70
C GLU A 199 16.64 3.77 1.12
N LYS A 200 15.96 4.82 0.65
CA LYS A 200 16.21 6.21 1.09
C LYS A 200 15.81 6.45 2.55
N LEU A 201 14.72 5.82 3.00
CA LEU A 201 14.24 5.93 4.39
C LEU A 201 15.00 5.05 5.38
N ALA A 202 15.61 3.96 4.91
CA ALA A 202 16.28 2.95 5.75
C ALA A 202 17.34 3.51 6.71
N PRO A 203 18.15 4.54 6.39
CA PRO A 203 19.10 5.11 7.35
C PRO A 203 18.45 5.68 8.61
N SER A 204 17.23 6.20 8.52
CA SER A 204 16.50 6.81 9.63
C SER A 204 15.47 5.88 10.27
N PHE A 205 14.82 5.02 9.48
CA PHE A 205 13.67 4.21 9.89
C PHE A 205 13.84 2.71 9.66
N GLY A 206 15.01 2.23 9.24
CA GLY A 206 15.24 0.84 8.86
C GLY A 206 15.07 -0.21 9.97
N GLN A 207 14.86 0.20 11.22
CA GLN A 207 14.51 -0.69 12.34
C GLN A 207 12.99 -0.65 12.66
N ASP A 208 12.23 0.17 11.96
CA ASP A 208 10.78 0.24 12.14
C ASP A 208 10.11 -1.00 11.57
N ILE A 209 9.15 -1.57 12.34
CA ILE A 209 8.51 -2.84 11.96
C ILE A 209 7.66 -2.72 10.70
N VAL A 210 7.03 -1.57 10.47
CA VAL A 210 6.19 -1.35 9.27
C VAL A 210 7.08 -1.25 8.04
N LEU A 211 8.21 -0.52 8.13
CA LEU A 211 9.15 -0.41 7.02
C LEU A 211 9.82 -1.76 6.71
N LEU A 212 10.12 -2.58 7.73
CA LEU A 212 10.64 -3.94 7.54
C LEU A 212 9.62 -4.84 6.84
N GLN A 213 8.34 -4.77 7.23
CA GLN A 213 7.26 -5.51 6.57
C GLN A 213 7.06 -5.07 5.12
N LEU A 214 7.06 -3.76 4.87
CA LEU A 214 6.95 -3.19 3.53
C LEU A 214 8.13 -3.62 2.65
N THR A 215 9.35 -3.61 3.20
CA THR A 215 10.55 -4.13 2.52
C THR A 215 10.38 -5.58 2.11
N ALA A 216 9.97 -6.45 3.04
CA ALA A 216 9.79 -7.87 2.74
C ALA A 216 8.71 -8.12 1.69
N MET A 217 7.60 -7.38 1.76
CA MET A 217 6.52 -7.42 0.77
C MET A 217 7.02 -7.01 -0.62
N THR A 218 7.72 -5.89 -0.72
CA THR A 218 8.24 -5.36 -1.98
C THR A 218 9.29 -6.29 -2.60
N GLN A 219 10.18 -6.86 -1.78
CA GLN A 219 11.15 -7.87 -2.24
C GLN A 219 10.46 -9.11 -2.83
N ALA A 220 9.39 -9.59 -2.20
CA ALA A 220 8.63 -10.72 -2.73
C ALA A 220 7.88 -10.37 -4.03
N GLN A 221 7.39 -9.13 -4.17
CA GLN A 221 6.80 -8.63 -5.42
C GLN A 221 7.84 -8.57 -6.56
N LEU A 222 9.03 -8.05 -6.27
CA LEU A 222 10.15 -7.99 -7.21
C LEU A 222 10.61 -9.39 -7.63
N ALA A 223 10.71 -10.32 -6.68
CA ALA A 223 11.11 -11.69 -6.95
C ALA A 223 10.11 -12.45 -7.86
N THR A 224 8.88 -11.96 -7.99
CA THR A 224 7.81 -12.54 -8.83
C THR A 224 7.39 -11.62 -9.98
N SER A 225 8.21 -10.63 -10.35
CA SER A 225 7.95 -9.74 -11.48
C SER A 225 8.27 -10.40 -12.81
N LEU A 226 7.89 -9.76 -13.92
CA LEU A 226 8.11 -10.28 -15.27
C LEU A 226 9.60 -10.52 -15.54
N GLY A 227 9.91 -11.62 -16.19
CA GLY A 227 11.28 -12.03 -16.51
C GLY A 227 12.01 -12.75 -15.38
N HIS A 228 11.44 -12.84 -14.17
CA HIS A 228 12.02 -13.59 -13.06
C HIS A 228 11.57 -15.06 -13.08
N GLN A 229 12.32 -15.90 -12.38
CA GLN A 229 11.95 -17.31 -12.20
C GLN A 229 10.80 -17.42 -11.20
N TYR A 230 9.86 -18.33 -11.46
CA TYR A 230 8.81 -18.66 -10.49
C TYR A 230 9.38 -19.14 -9.16
N ILE A 231 8.65 -18.94 -8.09
CA ILE A 231 9.01 -19.44 -6.77
C ILE A 231 8.28 -20.76 -6.53
N ASP A 232 9.03 -21.86 -6.35
CA ASP A 232 8.42 -23.15 -6.05
C ASP A 232 7.83 -23.20 -4.64
N PHE A 233 6.72 -23.92 -4.51
CA PHE A 233 6.05 -24.16 -3.24
C PHE A 233 5.35 -25.52 -3.25
N GLU A 234 5.05 -26.03 -2.06
CA GLU A 234 4.21 -27.21 -1.87
C GLU A 234 2.84 -26.80 -1.34
N ALA A 235 1.79 -27.41 -1.88
CA ALA A 235 0.41 -27.20 -1.44
C ALA A 235 -0.37 -28.51 -1.54
N GLN A 236 -1.46 -28.64 -0.77
CA GLN A 236 -2.33 -29.80 -0.83
C GLN A 236 -3.15 -29.80 -2.12
N ILE A 237 -3.19 -30.93 -2.82
CA ILE A 237 -4.01 -31.08 -4.01
C ILE A 237 -5.38 -31.64 -3.67
N LEU A 238 -6.42 -31.12 -4.33
CA LEU A 238 -7.77 -31.68 -4.25
C LEU A 238 -7.82 -32.96 -5.10
N ASP A 239 -8.06 -34.09 -4.44
CA ASP A 239 -8.28 -35.40 -5.06
C ASP A 239 -9.57 -35.42 -5.91
N LYS A 240 -9.60 -36.30 -6.92
CA LYS A 240 -10.77 -36.53 -7.78
C LYS A 240 -12.04 -37.01 -7.03
N LYS A 241 -11.90 -37.50 -5.80
CA LYS A 241 -13.00 -37.94 -4.92
C LYS A 241 -13.38 -36.90 -3.87
N TYR A 242 -12.85 -35.65 -3.99
CA TYR A 242 -13.09 -34.56 -3.06
C TYR A 242 -12.51 -34.78 -1.65
N GLY A 243 -11.37 -35.46 -1.58
CA GLY A 243 -10.49 -35.48 -0.42
C GLY A 243 -9.23 -34.65 -0.71
N PHE A 244 -8.41 -34.46 0.31
CA PHE A 244 -7.08 -33.93 0.15
C PHE A 244 -6.11 -35.10 -0.02
N ASP A 245 -5.31 -35.04 -1.09
CA ASP A 245 -4.15 -35.90 -1.27
C ASP A 245 -2.91 -35.27 -0.62
N ASP A 246 -1.77 -35.94 -0.78
CA ASP A 246 -0.48 -35.44 -0.33
C ASP A 246 -0.15 -34.09 -0.95
N LYS A 247 0.81 -33.38 -0.37
CA LYS A 247 1.34 -32.13 -0.92
C LYS A 247 2.02 -32.38 -2.25
N VAL A 248 1.81 -31.49 -3.19
CA VAL A 248 2.48 -31.46 -4.50
C VAL A 248 3.23 -30.15 -4.67
N SER A 249 4.34 -30.18 -5.42
CA SER A 249 5.11 -28.97 -5.74
C SER A 249 4.61 -28.35 -7.04
N LEU A 250 4.60 -27.02 -7.12
CA LEU A 250 4.29 -26.30 -8.36
C LEU A 250 5.22 -26.73 -9.50
N SER A 251 6.50 -27.00 -9.20
CA SER A 251 7.50 -27.48 -10.16
C SER A 251 7.08 -28.74 -10.94
N GLN A 252 6.25 -29.61 -10.36
CA GLN A 252 5.73 -30.80 -11.07
C GLN A 252 4.87 -30.43 -12.30
N TYR A 253 4.18 -29.29 -12.21
CA TYR A 253 3.33 -28.79 -13.30
C TYR A 253 4.10 -27.92 -14.28
N VAL A 254 4.99 -27.05 -13.79
CA VAL A 254 5.83 -26.19 -14.64
C VAL A 254 6.73 -27.06 -15.54
N GLN A 255 7.42 -28.06 -14.99
CA GLN A 255 8.32 -28.95 -15.77
C GLN A 255 7.59 -29.85 -16.73
N GLY A 256 6.30 -30.08 -16.57
CA GLY A 256 5.50 -30.99 -17.42
C GLY A 256 4.78 -30.30 -18.59
N HIS A 257 4.77 -28.95 -18.63
CA HIS A 257 3.97 -28.19 -19.58
C HIS A 257 4.80 -27.10 -20.29
N LYS A 258 4.30 -26.58 -21.41
CA LYS A 258 4.96 -25.50 -22.13
C LYS A 258 4.72 -24.15 -21.47
N VAL A 259 3.50 -23.97 -20.91
CA VAL A 259 3.11 -22.77 -20.21
C VAL A 259 2.10 -23.12 -19.13
N VAL A 260 2.24 -22.51 -17.94
CA VAL A 260 1.35 -22.72 -16.80
C VAL A 260 0.78 -21.38 -16.35
N LEU A 261 -0.54 -21.33 -16.16
CA LEU A 261 -1.19 -20.25 -15.45
C LEU A 261 -1.29 -20.64 -13.96
N LEU A 262 -0.54 -19.96 -13.11
CA LEU A 262 -0.74 -20.00 -11.66
C LEU A 262 -1.77 -18.94 -11.29
N ASP A 263 -2.88 -19.36 -10.68
CA ASP A 263 -4.04 -18.51 -10.39
C ASP A 263 -4.39 -18.57 -8.90
N PHE A 264 -4.31 -17.43 -8.21
CA PHE A 264 -4.72 -17.28 -6.80
C PHE A 264 -6.15 -16.75 -6.73
N TRP A 265 -7.02 -17.49 -6.05
CA TRP A 265 -8.45 -17.19 -6.01
C TRP A 265 -9.11 -17.63 -4.69
N ALA A 266 -10.40 -17.31 -4.52
CA ALA A 266 -11.23 -17.86 -3.45
C ALA A 266 -12.70 -17.96 -3.88
N SER A 267 -13.45 -18.83 -3.20
CA SER A 267 -14.87 -19.05 -3.47
C SER A 267 -15.77 -17.84 -3.19
N TRP A 268 -15.38 -16.99 -2.26
CA TRP A 268 -16.06 -15.75 -1.88
C TRP A 268 -15.64 -14.53 -2.75
N CYS A 269 -14.64 -14.69 -3.61
CA CYS A 269 -14.12 -13.62 -4.45
C CYS A 269 -14.97 -13.49 -5.74
N THR A 270 -15.90 -12.56 -5.76
CA THR A 270 -16.76 -12.32 -6.93
C THR A 270 -15.99 -12.02 -8.21
N PRO A 271 -14.95 -11.15 -8.22
CA PRO A 271 -14.11 -10.93 -9.42
C PRO A 271 -13.43 -12.21 -9.90
N CYS A 272 -12.97 -13.10 -8.98
CA CYS A 272 -12.37 -14.38 -9.33
C CYS A 272 -13.38 -15.29 -10.03
N ILE A 273 -14.60 -15.40 -9.50
CA ILE A 273 -15.67 -16.21 -10.09
C ILE A 273 -16.02 -15.70 -11.52
N ASN A 274 -16.02 -14.38 -11.71
CA ASN A 274 -16.29 -13.78 -13.03
C ASN A 274 -15.19 -14.07 -14.06
N GLU A 275 -13.95 -14.33 -13.63
CA GLU A 275 -12.82 -14.65 -14.50
C GLU A 275 -12.77 -16.14 -14.90
N ILE A 276 -13.39 -17.03 -14.14
CA ILE A 276 -13.41 -18.48 -14.45
C ILE A 276 -13.85 -18.82 -15.89
N PRO A 277 -14.87 -18.19 -16.48
CA PRO A 277 -15.24 -18.45 -17.87
C PRO A 277 -14.11 -18.18 -18.88
N ASN A 278 -13.31 -17.13 -18.66
CA ASN A 278 -12.18 -16.76 -19.52
C ASN A 278 -11.04 -17.79 -19.39
N ILE A 279 -10.68 -18.15 -18.15
CA ILE A 279 -9.70 -19.22 -17.86
C ILE A 279 -10.16 -20.54 -18.51
N LYS A 280 -11.44 -20.88 -18.42
CA LYS A 280 -12.01 -22.09 -19.06
C LYS A 280 -11.88 -22.08 -20.58
N ALA A 281 -12.16 -20.94 -21.20
CA ALA A 281 -12.05 -20.78 -22.65
C ALA A 281 -10.60 -20.95 -23.09
N ALA A 282 -9.65 -20.29 -22.43
CA ALA A 282 -8.22 -20.43 -22.65
C ALA A 282 -7.75 -21.86 -22.43
N TYR A 283 -8.14 -22.51 -21.33
CA TYR A 283 -7.78 -23.91 -21.04
C TYR A 283 -8.27 -24.86 -22.13
N LYS A 284 -9.53 -24.73 -22.54
CA LYS A 284 -10.08 -25.56 -23.64
C LYS A 284 -9.34 -25.38 -24.96
N LYS A 285 -8.92 -24.13 -25.27
CA LYS A 285 -8.25 -23.80 -26.54
C LYS A 285 -6.80 -24.25 -26.58
N PHE A 286 -6.07 -24.15 -25.48
CA PHE A 286 -4.63 -24.30 -25.46
C PHE A 286 -4.10 -25.55 -24.73
N LYS A 287 -4.93 -26.28 -23.97
CA LYS A 287 -4.51 -27.50 -23.24
C LYS A 287 -3.77 -28.50 -24.13
N SER A 288 -4.29 -28.77 -25.31
CA SER A 288 -3.66 -29.71 -26.25
C SER A 288 -2.32 -29.21 -26.82
N LYS A 289 -2.03 -27.92 -26.68
CA LYS A 289 -0.76 -27.30 -27.07
C LYS A 289 0.29 -27.31 -25.96
N GLY A 290 -0.08 -27.73 -24.75
CA GLY A 290 0.81 -27.80 -23.60
C GLY A 290 0.57 -26.69 -22.56
N PHE A 291 -0.62 -26.06 -22.55
CA PHE A 291 -1.06 -25.13 -21.51
C PHE A 291 -1.71 -25.87 -20.33
N GLU A 292 -1.34 -25.52 -19.10
CA GLU A 292 -1.98 -26.02 -17.90
C GLU A 292 -2.39 -24.85 -16.99
N VAL A 293 -3.37 -25.08 -16.12
CA VAL A 293 -3.82 -24.15 -15.10
C VAL A 293 -3.65 -24.80 -13.73
N VAL A 294 -3.04 -24.07 -12.81
CA VAL A 294 -2.88 -24.43 -11.41
C VAL A 294 -3.52 -23.33 -10.58
N SER A 295 -4.74 -23.57 -10.11
CA SER A 295 -5.42 -22.62 -9.21
C SER A 295 -5.10 -22.94 -7.76
N VAL A 296 -4.73 -21.92 -6.98
CA VAL A 296 -4.41 -21.99 -5.55
C VAL A 296 -5.46 -21.20 -4.79
N SER A 297 -6.26 -21.90 -3.99
CA SER A 297 -7.27 -21.25 -3.16
C SER A 297 -6.67 -20.68 -1.88
N VAL A 298 -7.14 -19.49 -1.50
CA VAL A 298 -6.88 -18.85 -0.21
C VAL A 298 -8.13 -18.92 0.70
N ASP A 299 -9.05 -19.84 0.42
CA ASP A 299 -10.24 -20.05 1.25
C ASP A 299 -9.86 -20.63 2.63
N ASP A 300 -10.50 -20.13 3.68
CA ASP A 300 -10.49 -20.75 5.01
C ASP A 300 -11.54 -21.88 5.11
N ASP A 301 -12.62 -21.81 4.31
CA ASP A 301 -13.70 -22.81 4.23
C ASP A 301 -13.51 -23.72 3.02
N THR A 302 -12.96 -24.91 3.27
CA THR A 302 -12.70 -25.91 2.24
C THR A 302 -13.98 -26.48 1.61
N ASP A 303 -15.09 -26.53 2.32
CA ASP A 303 -16.38 -27.01 1.79
C ASP A 303 -16.97 -25.99 0.80
N ALA A 304 -16.90 -24.71 1.13
CA ALA A 304 -17.29 -23.62 0.23
C ALA A 304 -16.42 -23.60 -1.05
N TRP A 305 -15.10 -23.76 -0.90
CA TRP A 305 -14.16 -23.87 -2.00
C TRP A 305 -14.48 -25.07 -2.93
N ILE A 306 -14.63 -26.28 -2.37
CA ILE A 306 -14.98 -27.49 -3.14
C ILE A 306 -16.32 -27.31 -3.85
N LYS A 307 -17.30 -26.68 -3.19
CA LYS A 307 -18.59 -26.37 -3.83
C LYS A 307 -18.42 -25.43 -5.02
N ALA A 308 -17.63 -24.37 -4.88
CA ALA A 308 -17.39 -23.40 -5.95
C ALA A 308 -16.69 -24.04 -7.16
N ILE A 309 -15.71 -24.93 -6.95
CA ILE A 309 -15.08 -25.73 -8.02
C ILE A 309 -16.12 -26.53 -8.79
N LYS A 310 -17.04 -27.21 -8.11
CA LYS A 310 -18.10 -28.02 -8.73
C LYS A 310 -19.08 -27.16 -9.52
N ASP A 311 -19.60 -26.13 -8.89
CA ASP A 311 -20.60 -25.22 -9.47
C ASP A 311 -20.07 -24.56 -10.74
N ASN A 312 -18.79 -24.20 -10.75
CA ASN A 312 -18.13 -23.58 -11.90
C ASN A 312 -17.45 -24.61 -12.83
N SER A 313 -17.52 -25.92 -12.55
CA SER A 313 -16.90 -26.99 -13.36
C SER A 313 -15.43 -26.69 -13.71
N MET A 314 -14.61 -26.40 -12.71
CA MET A 314 -13.17 -26.12 -12.86
C MET A 314 -12.43 -27.45 -12.98
N ASN A 315 -12.12 -27.86 -14.22
CA ASN A 315 -11.57 -29.22 -14.54
C ASN A 315 -10.04 -29.19 -14.75
N TRP A 316 -9.32 -28.39 -13.95
CA TRP A 316 -7.86 -28.29 -13.92
C TRP A 316 -7.34 -28.44 -12.49
N ILE A 317 -6.04 -28.31 -12.30
CA ILE A 317 -5.39 -28.53 -11.01
C ILE A 317 -5.88 -27.52 -9.97
N GLN A 318 -6.34 -28.04 -8.84
CA GLN A 318 -6.83 -27.24 -7.72
C GLN A 318 -5.98 -27.53 -6.49
N LEU A 319 -5.30 -26.51 -5.99
CA LEU A 319 -4.47 -26.58 -4.80
C LEU A 319 -5.08 -25.72 -3.70
N TRP A 320 -4.85 -26.12 -2.46
CA TRP A 320 -5.22 -25.34 -1.29
C TRP A 320 -3.97 -24.79 -0.61
N ASN A 321 -3.98 -23.48 -0.35
CA ASN A 321 -2.85 -22.76 0.25
C ASN A 321 -2.51 -23.22 1.68
N GLY A 322 -3.50 -23.84 2.41
CA GLY A 322 -3.34 -24.33 3.78
C GLY A 322 -3.52 -23.25 4.83
N GLU A 323 -3.61 -23.68 6.10
CA GLU A 323 -3.75 -22.78 7.26
C GLU A 323 -2.41 -22.16 7.70
N GLU A 324 -1.26 -22.64 7.21
CA GLU A 324 0.05 -22.16 7.58
C GLU A 324 0.40 -20.86 6.82
N MET A 325 -0.04 -19.73 7.36
CA MET A 325 0.11 -18.42 6.74
C MET A 325 1.56 -18.05 6.37
N GLN A 326 2.56 -18.37 7.22
CA GLN A 326 3.92 -17.86 7.06
C GLN A 326 4.75 -18.46 5.90
N ASN A 327 4.41 -19.67 5.46
CA ASN A 327 5.09 -20.34 4.33
C ASN A 327 4.15 -20.63 3.15
N SER A 328 2.98 -20.04 3.16
CA SER A 328 1.96 -20.26 2.14
C SER A 328 2.42 -19.75 0.76
N ALA A 329 1.87 -20.33 -0.30
CA ALA A 329 2.10 -19.87 -1.66
C ALA A 329 1.75 -18.38 -1.83
N ALA A 330 0.64 -17.95 -1.20
CA ALA A 330 0.19 -16.56 -1.23
C ALA A 330 1.23 -15.58 -0.66
N VAL A 331 1.89 -15.93 0.46
CA VAL A 331 2.96 -15.11 1.05
C VAL A 331 4.19 -15.07 0.15
N LYS A 332 4.63 -16.22 -0.38
CA LYS A 332 5.79 -16.30 -1.29
C LYS A 332 5.62 -15.45 -2.56
N TYR A 333 4.39 -15.34 -3.05
CA TYR A 333 4.05 -14.54 -4.23
C TYR A 333 3.56 -13.13 -3.88
N SER A 334 3.63 -12.73 -2.59
CA SER A 334 3.17 -11.42 -2.10
C SER A 334 1.73 -11.09 -2.56
N ILE A 335 0.83 -12.05 -2.41
CA ILE A 335 -0.57 -11.88 -2.81
C ILE A 335 -1.28 -11.01 -1.77
N SER A 336 -1.51 -9.74 -2.11
CA SER A 336 -2.26 -8.78 -1.31
C SER A 336 -3.73 -8.66 -1.71
N ALA A 337 -4.05 -9.08 -2.95
CA ALA A 337 -5.42 -9.05 -3.48
C ALA A 337 -5.62 -10.21 -4.45
N ILE A 338 -6.87 -10.69 -4.56
CA ILE A 338 -7.28 -11.71 -5.52
C ILE A 338 -8.43 -11.17 -6.41
N PRO A 339 -8.52 -11.62 -7.65
CA PRO A 339 -7.68 -12.63 -8.31
C PRO A 339 -6.26 -12.13 -8.58
N SER A 340 -5.26 -13.00 -8.52
CA SER A 340 -3.88 -12.70 -8.92
C SER A 340 -3.32 -13.85 -9.73
N THR A 341 -2.75 -13.57 -10.90
CA THR A 341 -2.30 -14.61 -11.83
C THR A 341 -0.88 -14.39 -12.31
N PHE A 342 -0.16 -15.49 -12.56
CA PHE A 342 1.19 -15.52 -13.12
C PHE A 342 1.22 -16.52 -14.26
N LEU A 343 1.63 -16.08 -15.45
CA LEU A 343 1.85 -16.94 -16.61
C LEU A 343 3.33 -17.32 -16.63
N ILE A 344 3.63 -18.62 -16.53
CA ILE A 344 4.97 -19.17 -16.35
C ILE A 344 5.29 -20.05 -17.57
N ASP A 345 6.41 -19.79 -18.26
CA ASP A 345 6.84 -20.59 -19.40
C ASP A 345 7.55 -21.90 -19.00
N ALA A 346 7.96 -22.68 -20.00
CA ALA A 346 8.62 -23.96 -19.78
C ALA A 346 9.98 -23.88 -19.08
N ASP A 347 10.66 -22.73 -19.18
CA ASP A 347 11.94 -22.47 -18.51
C ASP A 347 11.75 -21.97 -17.08
N GLY A 348 10.48 -21.81 -16.65
CA GLY A 348 10.11 -21.31 -15.33
C GLY A 348 10.09 -19.80 -15.22
N THR A 349 10.21 -19.07 -16.32
CA THR A 349 10.18 -17.62 -16.35
C THR A 349 8.74 -17.10 -16.28
N ILE A 350 8.48 -16.12 -15.45
CA ILE A 350 7.19 -15.41 -15.38
C ILE A 350 7.09 -14.47 -16.59
N ILE A 351 6.21 -14.80 -17.53
CA ILE A 351 6.02 -14.09 -18.81
C ILE A 351 4.74 -13.25 -18.85
N GLY A 352 3.89 -13.35 -17.83
CA GLY A 352 2.67 -12.55 -17.69
C GLY A 352 2.22 -12.48 -16.22
N ARG A 353 1.61 -11.38 -15.84
CA ARG A 353 1.09 -11.17 -14.50
C ARG A 353 -0.26 -10.46 -14.57
N ASN A 354 -1.21 -10.89 -13.74
CA ASN A 354 -2.54 -10.31 -13.61
C ASN A 354 -3.31 -10.17 -14.95
N LEU A 355 -3.05 -11.05 -15.91
CA LEU A 355 -3.77 -11.09 -17.19
C LEU A 355 -5.25 -11.42 -16.94
N ARG A 356 -6.14 -10.66 -17.57
CA ARG A 356 -7.60 -10.75 -17.40
C ARG A 356 -8.31 -10.76 -18.75
N ASP A 357 -9.54 -11.27 -18.75
CA ASP A 357 -10.43 -11.23 -19.91
C ASP A 357 -9.70 -11.73 -21.18
N LYS A 358 -9.59 -10.88 -22.18
CA LYS A 358 -8.93 -11.19 -23.47
C LYS A 358 -7.41 -11.23 -23.39
N GLU A 359 -6.80 -10.54 -22.43
CA GLU A 359 -5.34 -10.44 -22.30
C GLU A 359 -4.69 -11.81 -22.11
N LEU A 360 -5.32 -12.70 -21.31
CA LEU A 360 -4.84 -14.08 -21.14
C LEU A 360 -4.84 -14.85 -22.46
N GLU A 361 -5.91 -14.74 -23.24
CA GLU A 361 -6.01 -15.43 -24.54
C GLU A 361 -5.00 -14.87 -25.54
N GLU A 362 -4.85 -13.55 -25.63
CA GLU A 362 -3.90 -12.86 -26.49
C GLU A 362 -2.44 -13.22 -26.13
N ALA A 363 -2.09 -13.23 -24.85
CA ALA A 363 -0.76 -13.64 -24.38
C ALA A 363 -0.44 -15.10 -24.75
N LEU A 364 -1.41 -16.01 -24.61
CA LEU A 364 -1.26 -17.40 -25.01
C LEU A 364 -1.17 -17.57 -26.53
N GLU A 365 -1.95 -16.82 -27.33
CA GLU A 365 -1.83 -16.81 -28.80
C GLU A 365 -0.44 -16.36 -29.23
N ASP A 366 0.06 -15.28 -28.66
CA ASP A 366 1.40 -14.77 -28.95
C ASP A 366 2.48 -15.79 -28.56
N TYR A 367 2.41 -16.36 -27.35
CA TYR A 367 3.35 -17.39 -26.89
C TYR A 367 3.39 -18.60 -27.86
N PHE A 368 2.21 -19.17 -28.18
CA PHE A 368 2.14 -20.36 -29.06
C PHE A 368 2.33 -20.08 -30.55
N SER A 369 2.36 -18.81 -30.97
CA SER A 369 2.72 -18.40 -32.31
C SER A 369 4.23 -18.35 -32.54
N ARG A 370 4.99 -18.10 -31.45
CA ARG A 370 6.45 -17.95 -31.47
C ARG A 370 7.19 -19.24 -31.11
N ASN A 371 6.51 -20.21 -30.45
CA ASN A 371 7.07 -21.47 -29.92
C ASN A 371 6.26 -22.69 -30.40
#